data_0b26b58e3d49d87dda7b194e4f31e5c4
#
_entry.id   0b26b58e3d49d87dda7b194e4f31e5c4
#
_cell.length_a   1.000
_cell.length_b   1.000
_cell.length_c   1.000
_cell.angle_alpha   90.00
_cell.angle_beta   90.00
_cell.angle_gamma   90.00
#
_symmetry.space_group_name_H-M   'P 1'
#
loop_
_entity.id
_entity.type
_entity.pdbx_description
1 polymer ?
#
loop_
_entity_poly.entity_id
_entity_poly.type
_entity_poly.pdbx_seq_one_letter_code
_entity_poly.pdbx_strand_id
1 'polypeptide(L)'
;MTIKITTEQLSMRFKDRVLFHIPELSIGPSDVIYLKGANGVGKTTLLKILSGLMKPSSGKIQLPSTRWMQRLTCVGHKDVIYLHQSPYLFDGTVYQNVVYGIRFQKQSQMDKRVQVITALRMVGLETLADEHISVLSGGEKQRVAMARAWILKPSILLMDEPSASLDQESIQRLVVMAKDLIERGSSLVITSHQTNALTQLCRKQWWIKDSTLVESPILQIITDLEQEKTYVKTNAN
;
A
#
# COMPACT_ATOMS: atom_id res chain seq x y z
N MET A 1 16.00 -8.53 -11.64
CA MET A 1 14.76 -9.33 -11.83
C MET A 1 13.58 -8.43 -11.64
N THR A 2 12.68 -8.38 -12.59
CA THR A 2 11.48 -7.54 -12.50
C THR A 2 10.47 -8.24 -11.60
N ILE A 3 10.10 -7.61 -10.48
CA ILE A 3 9.12 -8.16 -9.55
C ILE A 3 7.73 -7.92 -10.13
N LYS A 4 7.01 -9.01 -10.36
CA LYS A 4 5.67 -9.00 -10.94
C LYS A 4 4.78 -10.01 -10.22
N ILE A 5 3.52 -9.64 -9.98
CA ILE A 5 2.46 -10.59 -9.62
C ILE A 5 1.64 -10.85 -10.87
N THR A 6 1.34 -12.12 -11.15
CA THR A 6 0.41 -12.50 -12.21
C THR A 6 -0.58 -13.52 -11.68
N THR A 7 -1.81 -13.46 -12.18
CA THR A 7 -2.85 -14.45 -11.86
C THR A 7 -3.49 -14.99 -13.13
N GLU A 8 -3.96 -16.24 -13.06
CA GLU A 8 -4.69 -16.90 -14.15
C GLU A 8 -5.94 -17.53 -13.57
N GLN A 9 -7.12 -17.22 -14.15
CA GLN A 9 -8.44 -17.76 -13.81
C GLN A 9 -8.73 -17.67 -12.29
N LEU A 10 -8.37 -16.55 -11.67
CA LEU A 10 -8.48 -16.33 -10.23
C LEU A 10 -9.95 -16.24 -9.84
N SER A 11 -10.42 -17.14 -8.97
CA SER A 11 -11.78 -17.11 -8.46
C SER A 11 -11.82 -17.23 -6.94
N MET A 12 -12.73 -16.51 -6.32
CA MET A 12 -12.99 -16.59 -4.89
C MET A 12 -14.48 -16.65 -4.61
N ARG A 13 -14.87 -17.64 -3.77
CA ARG A 13 -16.22 -17.80 -3.30
C ARG A 13 -16.25 -18.10 -1.79
N PHE A 14 -17.31 -17.68 -1.14
CA PHE A 14 -17.64 -18.07 0.23
C PHE A 14 -18.99 -18.76 0.21
N LYS A 15 -19.00 -20.06 0.52
CA LYS A 15 -20.18 -20.92 0.37
C LYS A 15 -20.71 -20.82 -1.07
N ASP A 16 -21.96 -20.37 -1.23
CA ASP A 16 -22.62 -20.24 -2.54
C ASP A 16 -22.42 -18.88 -3.21
N ARG A 17 -21.80 -17.90 -2.51
CA ARG A 17 -21.57 -16.57 -3.04
C ARG A 17 -20.22 -16.48 -3.73
N VAL A 18 -20.22 -16.25 -5.05
CA VAL A 18 -19.03 -15.88 -5.81
C VAL A 18 -18.74 -14.40 -5.53
N LEU A 19 -17.53 -14.10 -5.03
CA LEU A 19 -17.07 -12.70 -4.87
C LEU A 19 -16.57 -12.16 -6.20
N PHE A 20 -15.69 -12.92 -6.84
CA PHE A 20 -15.16 -12.54 -8.15
C PHE A 20 -14.60 -13.74 -8.90
N HIS A 21 -14.58 -13.59 -10.22
CA HIS A 21 -13.84 -14.41 -11.16
C HIS A 21 -13.05 -13.47 -12.08
N ILE A 22 -11.71 -13.54 -12.02
CA ILE A 22 -10.80 -12.65 -12.71
C ILE A 22 -9.94 -13.52 -13.65
N PRO A 23 -10.15 -13.45 -14.98
CA PRO A 23 -9.43 -14.27 -15.95
C PRO A 23 -7.92 -14.07 -15.86
N GLU A 24 -7.49 -12.81 -15.89
CA GLU A 24 -6.10 -12.40 -15.76
C GLU A 24 -5.98 -11.11 -14.96
N LEU A 25 -4.90 -10.99 -14.20
CA LEU A 25 -4.52 -9.79 -13.49
C LEU A 25 -3.01 -9.74 -13.38
N SER A 26 -2.44 -8.56 -13.54
CA SER A 26 -1.00 -8.39 -13.35
C SER A 26 -0.65 -7.07 -12.65
N ILE A 27 0.34 -7.13 -11.74
CA ILE A 27 0.99 -5.96 -11.17
C ILE A 27 2.43 -5.98 -11.67
N GLY A 28 2.81 -4.97 -12.44
CA GLY A 28 4.16 -4.75 -12.93
C GLY A 28 4.92 -3.74 -12.06
N PRO A 29 6.19 -3.46 -12.39
CA PRO A 29 6.98 -2.44 -11.69
C PRO A 29 6.36 -1.04 -11.85
N SER A 30 6.41 -0.26 -10.76
CA SER A 30 5.91 1.12 -10.72
C SER A 30 4.41 1.28 -11.07
N ASP A 31 3.65 0.20 -11.01
CA ASP A 31 2.20 0.28 -11.14
C ASP A 31 1.60 0.95 -9.90
N VAL A 32 0.75 1.96 -10.10
CA VAL A 32 0.01 2.64 -9.03
C VAL A 32 -1.47 2.50 -9.34
N ILE A 33 -2.15 1.64 -8.59
CA ILE A 33 -3.48 1.12 -8.93
C ILE A 33 -4.48 1.49 -7.85
N TYR A 34 -5.62 2.05 -8.26
CA TYR A 34 -6.76 2.29 -7.40
C TYR A 34 -7.78 1.15 -7.54
N LEU A 35 -7.92 0.34 -6.50
CA LEU A 35 -8.88 -0.77 -6.48
C LEU A 35 -10.22 -0.29 -5.93
N LYS A 36 -11.22 -0.20 -6.81
CA LYS A 36 -12.59 0.23 -6.54
C LYS A 36 -13.59 -0.94 -6.47
N GLY A 37 -14.71 -0.68 -5.85
CA GLY A 37 -15.85 -1.59 -5.79
C GLY A 37 -16.72 -1.34 -4.56
N ALA A 38 -17.96 -1.81 -4.59
CA ALA A 38 -18.90 -1.71 -3.48
C ALA A 38 -18.37 -2.40 -2.20
N ASN A 39 -19.00 -2.13 -1.06
CA ASN A 39 -18.69 -2.83 0.18
C ASN A 39 -19.02 -4.31 0.06
N GLY A 40 -18.14 -5.17 0.58
CA GLY A 40 -18.31 -6.62 0.54
C GLY A 40 -18.12 -7.27 -0.83
N VAL A 41 -17.66 -6.52 -1.86
CA VAL A 41 -17.40 -7.07 -3.21
C VAL A 41 -16.13 -7.92 -3.28
N GLY A 42 -15.26 -7.85 -2.26
CA GLY A 42 -14.07 -8.68 -2.19
C GLY A 42 -12.74 -7.93 -2.36
N LYS A 43 -12.68 -6.59 -2.26
CA LYS A 43 -11.43 -5.81 -2.34
C LYS A 43 -10.37 -6.29 -1.35
N THR A 44 -10.69 -6.31 -0.06
CA THR A 44 -9.82 -6.84 1.00
C THR A 44 -9.40 -8.29 0.73
N THR A 45 -10.32 -9.12 0.27
CA THR A 45 -10.05 -10.53 -0.06
C THR A 45 -9.06 -10.64 -1.20
N LEU A 46 -9.23 -9.84 -2.26
CA LEU A 46 -8.29 -9.80 -3.39
C LEU A 46 -6.90 -9.38 -2.92
N LEU A 47 -6.78 -8.31 -2.13
CA LEU A 47 -5.48 -7.88 -1.58
C LEU A 47 -4.81 -8.95 -0.72
N LYS A 48 -5.58 -9.68 0.11
CA LYS A 48 -5.06 -10.80 0.90
C LYS A 48 -4.57 -11.97 0.03
N ILE A 49 -5.25 -12.25 -1.07
CA ILE A 49 -4.80 -13.26 -2.03
C ILE A 49 -3.52 -12.81 -2.71
N LEU A 50 -3.45 -11.56 -3.20
CA LEU A 50 -2.28 -10.99 -3.86
C LEU A 50 -1.06 -10.90 -2.93
N SER A 51 -1.27 -10.79 -1.62
CA SER A 51 -0.19 -10.82 -0.62
C SER A 51 0.20 -12.24 -0.17
N GLY A 52 -0.48 -13.27 -0.65
CA GLY A 52 -0.25 -14.65 -0.22
C GLY A 52 -0.82 -15.00 1.16
N LEU A 53 -1.56 -14.09 1.81
CA LEU A 53 -2.19 -14.32 3.12
C LEU A 53 -3.46 -15.18 3.04
N MET A 54 -4.03 -15.33 1.84
CA MET A 54 -5.23 -16.14 1.60
C MET A 54 -5.09 -16.92 0.29
N LYS A 55 -5.54 -18.16 0.29
CA LYS A 55 -5.62 -18.97 -0.93
C LYS A 55 -6.92 -18.65 -1.69
N PRO A 56 -6.88 -18.53 -3.02
CA PRO A 56 -8.11 -18.45 -3.81
C PRO A 56 -8.88 -19.77 -3.79
N SER A 57 -10.16 -19.74 -4.15
CA SER A 57 -10.97 -20.96 -4.32
C SER A 57 -10.53 -21.76 -5.54
N SER A 58 -10.12 -21.08 -6.62
CA SER A 58 -9.51 -21.68 -7.81
C SER A 58 -8.66 -20.66 -8.56
N GLY A 59 -7.90 -21.12 -9.56
CA GLY A 59 -6.96 -20.33 -10.33
C GLY A 59 -5.55 -20.41 -9.77
N LYS A 60 -4.63 -19.71 -10.44
CA LYS A 60 -3.22 -19.67 -10.08
C LYS A 60 -2.78 -18.24 -9.78
N ILE A 61 -1.88 -18.10 -8.83
CA ILE A 61 -1.16 -16.86 -8.56
C ILE A 61 0.33 -17.13 -8.56
N GLN A 62 1.05 -16.31 -9.29
CA GLN A 62 2.51 -16.30 -9.30
C GLN A 62 2.96 -15.07 -8.51
N LEU A 63 3.46 -15.32 -7.31
CA LEU A 63 4.06 -14.29 -6.46
C LEU A 63 5.56 -14.17 -6.76
N PRO A 64 6.16 -12.99 -6.57
CA PRO A 64 7.59 -12.81 -6.74
C PRO A 64 8.34 -13.79 -5.85
N SER A 65 9.08 -14.72 -6.42
CA SER A 65 9.83 -15.72 -5.67
C SER A 65 11.27 -15.28 -5.48
N THR A 66 11.72 -15.08 -4.27
CA THR A 66 13.12 -15.24 -3.92
C THR A 66 13.39 -16.76 -3.84
N ARG A 67 14.11 -17.27 -4.82
CA ARG A 67 14.21 -18.65 -5.29
C ARG A 67 14.58 -19.74 -4.26
N TRP A 68 14.95 -19.41 -3.05
CA TRP A 68 15.48 -20.42 -2.14
C TRP A 68 14.89 -20.45 -0.71
N MET A 69 14.13 -19.44 -0.31
CA MET A 69 13.49 -19.41 1.02
C MET A 69 12.06 -19.97 1.06
N GLN A 70 11.46 -20.30 -0.07
CA GLN A 70 10.08 -20.82 -0.15
C GLN A 70 9.89 -22.21 0.49
N ARG A 71 10.96 -22.93 0.79
CA ARG A 71 10.88 -24.29 1.35
C ARG A 71 10.91 -24.37 2.86
N LEU A 72 11.26 -23.32 3.58
CA LEU A 72 11.61 -23.43 5.01
C LEU A 72 10.89 -22.47 5.97
N THR A 73 10.18 -21.45 5.49
CA THR A 73 9.49 -20.53 6.39
C THR A 73 8.15 -20.09 5.84
N CYS A 74 7.11 -20.18 6.67
CA CYS A 74 5.82 -19.51 6.46
C CYS A 74 5.92 -17.98 6.58
N VAL A 75 7.06 -17.39 6.25
CA VAL A 75 7.30 -15.95 6.34
C VAL A 75 6.93 -15.34 4.99
N GLY A 76 5.98 -14.42 5.01
CA GLY A 76 5.50 -13.70 3.83
C GLY A 76 6.62 -13.12 2.97
N HIS A 77 6.36 -12.98 1.69
CA HIS A 77 7.32 -12.44 0.73
C HIS A 77 7.76 -11.04 1.16
N LYS A 78 9.06 -10.83 1.39
CA LYS A 78 9.63 -9.51 1.75
C LYS A 78 9.28 -8.43 0.71
N ASP A 79 9.04 -8.86 -0.51
CA ASP A 79 8.79 -7.99 -1.65
C ASP A 79 7.34 -7.51 -1.74
N VAL A 80 6.39 -8.22 -1.11
CA VAL A 80 4.97 -7.88 -1.12
C VAL A 80 4.50 -7.66 0.31
N ILE A 81 4.14 -6.43 0.63
CA ILE A 81 3.63 -6.05 1.96
C ILE A 81 2.15 -5.71 1.86
N TYR A 82 1.36 -6.25 2.77
CA TYR A 82 -0.04 -5.90 2.94
C TYR A 82 -0.22 -5.04 4.19
N LEU A 83 -0.78 -3.85 4.00
CA LEU A 83 -1.15 -2.94 5.07
C LEU A 83 -2.66 -3.05 5.31
N HIS A 84 -3.01 -3.57 6.46
CA HIS A 84 -4.39 -3.78 6.88
C HIS A 84 -5.06 -2.46 7.28
N GLN A 85 -6.36 -2.34 7.07
CA GLN A 85 -7.18 -1.19 7.48
C GLN A 85 -7.03 -0.87 8.98
N SER A 86 -7.04 -1.89 9.83
CA SER A 86 -6.76 -1.77 11.26
C SER A 86 -5.46 -2.50 11.57
N PRO A 87 -4.32 -1.80 11.62
CA PRO A 87 -3.02 -2.45 11.76
C PRO A 87 -2.84 -3.04 13.16
N TYR A 88 -2.29 -4.25 13.18
CA TYR A 88 -1.81 -4.83 14.42
C TYR A 88 -0.43 -4.30 14.75
N LEU A 89 -0.26 -3.79 15.96
CA LEU A 89 1.03 -3.42 16.54
C LEU A 89 1.39 -4.38 17.67
N PHE A 90 2.68 -4.69 17.78
CA PHE A 90 3.20 -5.51 18.87
C PHE A 90 3.25 -4.69 20.14
N ASP A 91 3.03 -5.33 21.28
CA ASP A 91 3.24 -4.73 22.59
C ASP A 91 4.67 -4.22 22.74
N GLY A 92 4.83 -2.96 23.12
CA GLY A 92 6.13 -2.30 23.20
C GLY A 92 6.11 -0.85 22.67
N THR A 93 7.32 -0.31 22.43
CA THR A 93 7.45 1.08 21.97
C THR A 93 7.20 1.24 20.46
N VAL A 94 6.98 2.48 20.05
CA VAL A 94 6.89 2.86 18.62
C VAL A 94 8.14 2.43 17.87
N TYR A 95 9.32 2.71 18.44
CA TYR A 95 10.61 2.29 17.89
C TYR A 95 10.68 0.77 17.68
N GLN A 96 10.30 -0.01 18.71
CA GLN A 96 10.32 -1.47 18.64
C GLN A 96 9.41 -2.01 17.54
N ASN A 97 8.28 -1.39 17.33
CA ASN A 97 7.37 -1.76 16.25
C ASN A 97 7.96 -1.51 14.86
N VAL A 98 8.64 -0.38 14.65
CA VAL A 98 9.19 -0.05 13.33
C VAL A 98 10.46 -0.84 13.05
N VAL A 99 11.38 -0.97 14.03
CA VAL A 99 12.63 -1.73 13.86
C VAL A 99 12.39 -3.23 13.62
N TYR A 100 11.23 -3.75 14.03
CA TYR A 100 10.86 -5.15 13.83
C TYR A 100 11.03 -5.60 12.37
N GLY A 101 10.67 -4.75 11.41
CA GLY A 101 10.80 -5.04 9.99
C GLY A 101 12.23 -5.31 9.52
N ILE A 102 13.20 -4.63 10.13
CA ILE A 102 14.62 -4.71 9.75
C ILE A 102 15.51 -5.38 10.79
N ARG A 103 14.92 -5.97 11.87
CA ARG A 103 15.67 -6.50 13.00
C ARG A 103 16.72 -7.54 12.62
N PHE A 104 16.44 -8.36 11.58
CA PHE A 104 17.34 -9.42 11.12
C PHE A 104 18.29 -8.98 10.00
N GLN A 105 18.23 -7.73 9.55
CA GLN A 105 19.17 -7.23 8.57
C GLN A 105 20.58 -7.09 9.20
N LYS A 106 21.60 -7.45 8.43
CA LYS A 106 23.01 -7.35 8.85
C LYS A 106 23.47 -5.89 8.77
N GLN A 107 23.08 -5.10 9.76
CA GLN A 107 23.41 -3.68 9.88
C GLN A 107 23.75 -3.36 11.33
N SER A 108 24.53 -2.30 11.57
CA SER A 108 24.81 -1.82 12.91
C SER A 108 23.54 -1.35 13.62
N GLN A 109 23.55 -1.34 14.95
CA GLN A 109 22.42 -0.79 15.72
C GLN A 109 22.23 0.71 15.45
N MET A 110 23.33 1.43 15.22
CA MET A 110 23.27 2.85 14.87
C MET A 110 22.58 3.08 13.54
N ASP A 111 22.92 2.29 12.50
CA ASP A 111 22.27 2.40 11.18
C ASP A 111 20.78 2.07 11.26
N LYS A 112 20.39 1.04 12.04
CA LYS A 112 18.98 0.71 12.27
C LYS A 112 18.24 1.87 12.95
N ARG A 113 18.88 2.49 13.99
CA ARG A 113 18.27 3.64 14.68
C ARG A 113 18.05 4.82 13.72
N VAL A 114 19.02 5.15 12.90
CA VAL A 114 18.89 6.20 11.89
C VAL A 114 17.74 5.92 10.93
N GLN A 115 17.65 4.68 10.42
CA GLN A 115 16.56 4.29 9.51
C GLN A 115 15.18 4.36 10.17
N VAL A 116 15.05 3.90 11.42
CA VAL A 116 13.79 3.95 12.17
C VAL A 116 13.36 5.39 12.42
N ILE A 117 14.26 6.26 12.89
CA ILE A 117 13.94 7.68 13.12
C ILE A 117 13.57 8.37 11.81
N THR A 118 14.26 8.05 10.71
CA THR A 118 13.89 8.57 9.38
C THR A 118 12.48 8.13 8.99
N ALA A 119 12.13 6.85 9.17
CA ALA A 119 10.78 6.35 8.89
C ALA A 119 9.71 7.02 9.76
N LEU A 120 10.00 7.23 11.05
CA LEU A 120 9.10 7.91 11.97
C LEU A 120 8.93 9.39 11.62
N ARG A 121 9.99 10.06 11.18
CA ARG A 121 9.93 11.46 10.70
C ARG A 121 9.03 11.60 9.48
N MET A 122 9.09 10.66 8.53
CA MET A 122 8.21 10.66 7.35
C MET A 122 6.73 10.67 7.72
N VAL A 123 6.38 10.05 8.84
CA VAL A 123 4.99 9.98 9.32
C VAL A 123 4.71 10.92 10.50
N GLY A 124 5.69 11.78 10.91
CA GLY A 124 5.56 12.78 11.98
C GLY A 124 5.41 12.18 13.37
N LEU A 125 6.16 11.12 13.66
CA LEU A 125 6.12 10.42 14.96
C LEU A 125 7.52 10.26 15.58
N GLU A 126 8.54 10.99 15.12
CA GLU A 126 9.91 10.86 15.63
C GLU A 126 10.03 11.17 17.12
N THR A 127 9.25 12.12 17.63
CA THR A 127 9.23 12.49 19.06
C THR A 127 8.57 11.43 19.94
N LEU A 128 7.78 10.52 19.35
CA LEU A 128 7.08 9.46 20.06
C LEU A 128 7.84 8.11 19.94
N ALA A 129 9.07 8.10 19.47
CA ALA A 129 9.82 6.86 19.19
C ALA A 129 9.91 5.95 20.43
N ASP A 130 10.15 6.51 21.60
CA ASP A 130 10.32 5.77 22.84
C ASP A 130 9.00 5.57 23.62
N GLU A 131 7.89 6.16 23.16
CA GLU A 131 6.57 6.00 23.74
C GLU A 131 5.98 4.61 23.49
N HIS A 132 5.20 4.12 24.44
CA HIS A 132 4.50 2.84 24.31
C HIS A 132 3.28 3.00 23.40
N ILE A 133 2.99 1.98 22.55
CA ILE A 133 1.87 2.03 21.60
C ILE A 133 0.48 2.20 22.24
N SER A 134 0.34 1.93 23.55
CA SER A 134 -0.93 2.06 24.25
C SER A 134 -1.41 3.52 24.35
N VAL A 135 -0.47 4.48 24.36
CA VAL A 135 -0.81 5.92 24.47
C VAL A 135 -1.19 6.53 23.12
N LEU A 136 -0.96 5.81 22.01
CA LEU A 136 -1.21 6.31 20.67
C LEU A 136 -2.70 6.30 20.32
N SER A 137 -3.15 7.36 19.64
CA SER A 137 -4.44 7.40 18.95
C SER A 137 -4.51 6.38 17.81
N GLY A 138 -5.72 6.11 17.31
CA GLY A 138 -5.91 5.22 16.17
C GLY A 138 -5.16 5.67 14.91
N GLY A 139 -5.14 6.97 14.62
CA GLY A 139 -4.41 7.55 13.51
C GLY A 139 -2.89 7.43 13.65
N GLU A 140 -2.35 7.63 14.87
CA GLU A 140 -0.92 7.42 15.13
C GLU A 140 -0.54 5.95 14.98
N LYS A 141 -1.35 5.00 15.46
CA LYS A 141 -1.14 3.57 15.24
C LYS A 141 -1.10 3.22 13.76
N GLN A 142 -1.97 3.82 12.95
CA GLN A 142 -1.96 3.67 11.50
C GLN A 142 -0.63 4.18 10.91
N ARG A 143 -0.17 5.35 11.34
CA ARG A 143 1.11 5.93 10.89
C ARG A 143 2.32 5.10 11.30
N VAL A 144 2.33 4.50 12.48
CA VAL A 144 3.38 3.54 12.89
C VAL A 144 3.42 2.33 11.95
N ALA A 145 2.27 1.75 11.60
CA ALA A 145 2.20 0.64 10.66
C ALA A 145 2.71 1.02 9.26
N MET A 146 2.43 2.25 8.84
CA MET A 146 2.94 2.80 7.58
C MET A 146 4.47 2.95 7.61
N ALA A 147 5.05 3.50 8.69
CA ALA A 147 6.50 3.59 8.85
C ALA A 147 7.15 2.19 8.83
N ARG A 148 6.50 1.20 9.46
CA ARG A 148 6.94 -0.20 9.43
C ARG A 148 6.91 -0.81 8.02
N ALA A 149 5.91 -0.49 7.21
CA ALA A 149 5.85 -0.93 5.82
C ALA A 149 6.91 -0.22 4.96
N TRP A 150 7.08 1.08 5.13
CA TRP A 150 8.01 1.90 4.36
C TRP A 150 9.48 1.50 4.57
N ILE A 151 9.88 1.22 5.82
CA ILE A 151 11.28 0.87 6.15
C ILE A 151 11.73 -0.45 5.49
N LEU A 152 10.78 -1.32 5.14
CA LEU A 152 11.02 -2.58 4.45
C LEU A 152 11.35 -2.39 2.98
N LYS A 153 11.07 -1.21 2.41
CA LYS A 153 11.27 -0.90 0.98
C LYS A 153 10.64 -1.97 0.08
N PRO A 154 9.33 -2.24 0.23
CA PRO A 154 8.68 -3.30 -0.52
C PRO A 154 8.69 -3.01 -2.01
N SER A 155 8.76 -4.05 -2.83
CA SER A 155 8.56 -3.91 -4.28
C SER A 155 7.09 -3.69 -4.64
N ILE A 156 6.19 -4.27 -3.84
CA ILE A 156 4.74 -4.09 -3.98
C ILE A 156 4.14 -3.83 -2.59
N LEU A 157 3.42 -2.73 -2.44
CA LEU A 157 2.67 -2.39 -1.24
C LEU A 157 1.16 -2.40 -1.55
N LEU A 158 0.44 -3.27 -0.86
CA LEU A 158 -1.01 -3.41 -0.95
C LEU A 158 -1.63 -2.73 0.26
N MET A 159 -2.40 -1.66 0.05
CA MET A 159 -2.96 -0.83 1.11
C MET A 159 -4.49 -0.94 1.14
N ASP A 160 -5.01 -1.49 2.21
CA ASP A 160 -6.45 -1.64 2.42
C ASP A 160 -6.98 -0.48 3.25
N GLU A 161 -7.62 0.49 2.58
CA GLU A 161 -8.21 1.69 3.17
C GLU A 161 -7.26 2.46 4.12
N PRO A 162 -6.03 2.78 3.69
CA PRO A 162 -5.01 3.32 4.58
C PRO A 162 -5.34 4.71 5.15
N SER A 163 -6.31 5.42 4.57
CA SER A 163 -6.73 6.77 4.96
C SER A 163 -8.05 6.85 5.72
N ALA A 164 -8.72 5.72 6.01
CA ALA A 164 -10.09 5.71 6.54
C ALA A 164 -10.26 6.40 7.91
N SER A 165 -9.20 6.44 8.73
CA SER A 165 -9.23 7.01 10.08
C SER A 165 -8.22 8.14 10.26
N LEU A 166 -7.76 8.75 9.16
CA LEU A 166 -6.73 9.78 9.19
C LEU A 166 -7.33 11.17 8.95
N ASP A 167 -6.79 12.15 9.66
CA ASP A 167 -6.99 13.56 9.35
C ASP A 167 -6.24 13.98 8.08
N GLN A 168 -6.53 15.18 7.60
CA GLN A 168 -5.97 15.70 6.36
C GLN A 168 -4.44 15.78 6.38
N GLU A 169 -3.84 16.15 7.52
CA GLU A 169 -2.39 16.24 7.67
C GLU A 169 -1.75 14.83 7.56
N SER A 170 -2.32 13.85 8.25
CA SER A 170 -1.87 12.46 8.19
C SER A 170 -1.98 11.88 6.77
N ILE A 171 -3.04 12.23 6.02
CA ILE A 171 -3.17 11.85 4.62
C ILE A 171 -2.05 12.45 3.77
N GLN A 172 -1.68 13.72 3.99
CA GLN A 172 -0.55 14.34 3.27
C GLN A 172 0.78 13.65 3.57
N ARG A 173 1.05 13.28 4.82
CA ARG A 173 2.24 12.49 5.18
C ARG A 173 2.26 11.13 4.50
N LEU A 174 1.10 10.49 4.40
CA LEU A 174 0.92 9.24 3.67
C LEU A 174 1.22 9.39 2.18
N VAL A 175 0.79 10.50 1.57
CA VAL A 175 1.09 10.83 0.17
C VAL A 175 2.60 11.01 -0.06
N VAL A 176 3.28 11.73 0.83
CA VAL A 176 4.76 11.92 0.74
C VAL A 176 5.46 10.56 0.78
N MET A 177 5.07 9.69 1.71
CA MET A 177 5.64 8.36 1.83
C MET A 177 5.35 7.48 0.60
N ALA A 178 4.13 7.54 0.08
CA ALA A 178 3.75 6.79 -1.12
C ALA A 178 4.53 7.27 -2.36
N LYS A 179 4.73 8.58 -2.52
CA LYS A 179 5.56 9.16 -3.59
C LYS A 179 7.00 8.66 -3.52
N ASP A 180 7.61 8.68 -2.35
CA ASP A 180 8.97 8.17 -2.15
C ASP A 180 9.09 6.68 -2.53
N LEU A 181 8.10 5.85 -2.19
CA LEU A 181 8.08 4.45 -2.62
C LEU A 181 7.93 4.30 -4.14
N ILE A 182 7.06 5.10 -4.77
CA ILE A 182 6.87 5.11 -6.23
C ILE A 182 8.16 5.52 -6.94
N GLU A 183 8.84 6.56 -6.47
CA GLU A 183 10.11 7.05 -7.02
C GLU A 183 11.22 6.00 -6.93
N ARG A 184 11.18 5.15 -5.90
CA ARG A 184 12.07 3.98 -5.75
C ARG A 184 11.69 2.79 -6.61
N GLY A 185 10.62 2.88 -7.40
CA GLY A 185 10.13 1.82 -8.28
C GLY A 185 9.17 0.83 -7.66
N SER A 186 8.65 1.09 -6.45
CA SER A 186 7.62 0.26 -5.83
C SER A 186 6.30 0.39 -6.59
N SER A 187 5.54 -0.70 -6.63
CA SER A 187 4.16 -0.72 -7.10
C SER A 187 3.21 -0.59 -5.91
N LEU A 188 2.13 0.17 -6.07
CA LEU A 188 1.12 0.36 -5.03
C LEU A 188 -0.25 -0.10 -5.53
N VAL A 189 -1.00 -0.80 -4.69
CA VAL A 189 -2.43 -1.03 -4.88
C VAL A 189 -3.16 -0.46 -3.67
N ILE A 190 -4.09 0.46 -3.90
CA ILE A 190 -4.74 1.24 -2.86
C ILE A 190 -6.25 1.03 -2.96
N THR A 191 -6.90 0.63 -1.86
CA THR A 191 -8.36 0.72 -1.74
C THR A 191 -8.74 1.98 -0.98
N SER A 192 -9.85 2.59 -1.36
CA SER A 192 -10.45 3.69 -0.61
C SER A 192 -11.92 3.82 -0.97
N HIS A 193 -12.75 4.25 -0.01
CA HIS A 193 -14.14 4.61 -0.26
C HIS A 193 -14.30 6.00 -0.87
N GLN A 194 -13.34 6.88 -0.66
CA GLN A 194 -13.38 8.26 -1.10
C GLN A 194 -12.15 8.58 -1.94
N THR A 195 -12.33 9.42 -2.93
CA THR A 195 -11.20 10.01 -3.66
C THR A 195 -10.51 11.03 -2.75
N ASN A 196 -9.21 10.88 -2.58
CA ASN A 196 -8.36 11.76 -1.78
C ASN A 196 -6.99 11.92 -2.45
N ALA A 197 -6.10 12.72 -1.85
CA ALA A 197 -4.78 12.99 -2.39
C ALA A 197 -3.94 11.72 -2.62
N LEU A 198 -4.15 10.65 -1.83
CA LEU A 198 -3.44 9.39 -2.02
C LEU A 198 -3.94 8.64 -3.27
N THR A 199 -5.26 8.57 -3.48
CA THR A 199 -5.84 7.91 -4.68
C THR A 199 -5.57 8.68 -5.97
N GLN A 200 -5.29 9.98 -5.89
CA GLN A 200 -4.87 10.80 -7.03
C GLN A 200 -3.47 10.45 -7.55
N LEU A 201 -2.65 9.73 -6.79
CA LEU A 201 -1.38 9.19 -7.26
C LEU A 201 -1.56 8.03 -8.25
N CYS A 202 -2.73 7.40 -8.26
CA CYS A 202 -2.99 6.22 -9.06
C CYS A 202 -3.10 6.58 -10.55
N ARG A 203 -2.50 5.73 -11.40
CA ARG A 203 -2.49 5.86 -12.85
C ARG A 203 -3.41 4.86 -13.53
N LYS A 204 -3.74 3.77 -12.83
CA LYS A 204 -4.64 2.72 -13.26
C LYS A 204 -5.75 2.54 -12.24
N GLN A 205 -6.90 2.09 -12.71
CA GLN A 205 -8.03 1.73 -11.88
C GLN A 205 -8.41 0.28 -12.14
N TRP A 206 -8.58 -0.47 -11.06
CA TRP A 206 -9.25 -1.75 -11.04
C TRP A 206 -10.62 -1.58 -10.41
N TRP A 207 -11.64 -2.01 -11.09
CA TRP A 207 -13.00 -1.96 -10.59
C TRP A 207 -13.60 -3.36 -10.52
N ILE A 208 -13.87 -3.83 -9.30
CA ILE A 208 -14.63 -5.08 -9.11
C ILE A 208 -16.12 -4.73 -9.22
N LYS A 209 -16.74 -5.22 -10.28
CA LYS A 209 -18.16 -5.05 -10.59
C LYS A 209 -18.70 -6.35 -11.19
N ASP A 210 -19.94 -6.73 -10.85
CA ASP A 210 -20.61 -7.93 -11.37
C ASP A 210 -19.74 -9.20 -11.28
N SER A 211 -19.07 -9.37 -10.14
CA SER A 211 -18.13 -10.47 -9.85
C SER A 211 -16.95 -10.60 -10.82
N THR A 212 -16.63 -9.57 -11.56
CA THR A 212 -15.44 -9.50 -12.43
C THR A 212 -14.60 -8.27 -12.10
N LEU A 213 -13.38 -8.20 -12.67
CA LEU A 213 -12.50 -7.05 -12.53
C LEU A 213 -12.28 -6.40 -13.88
N VAL A 214 -12.55 -5.10 -13.95
CA VAL A 214 -12.29 -4.27 -15.13
C VAL A 214 -11.11 -3.36 -14.84
N GLU A 215 -10.10 -3.39 -15.69
CA GLU A 215 -8.96 -2.46 -15.65
C GLU A 215 -9.21 -1.30 -16.62
N SER A 216 -8.90 -0.09 -16.18
CA SER A 216 -8.91 1.11 -17.02
C SER A 216 -7.81 2.08 -16.60
N PRO A 217 -7.24 2.86 -17.53
CA PRO A 217 -6.36 3.97 -17.17
C PRO A 217 -7.15 5.05 -16.44
N ILE A 218 -6.50 5.75 -15.50
CA ILE A 218 -7.03 7.00 -14.95
C ILE A 218 -6.48 8.11 -15.81
N LEU A 219 -7.36 8.73 -16.62
CA LEU A 219 -7.04 9.96 -17.34
C LEU A 219 -6.97 11.07 -16.28
N GLN A 220 -5.78 11.53 -15.96
CA GLN A 220 -5.61 12.79 -15.23
C GLN A 220 -5.97 13.90 -16.21
N ILE A 221 -7.10 14.54 -15.98
CA ILE A 221 -7.37 15.82 -16.63
C ILE A 221 -6.40 16.80 -15.98
N ILE A 222 -5.30 17.10 -16.66
CA ILE A 222 -4.44 18.21 -16.32
C ILE A 222 -5.30 19.44 -16.61
N THR A 223 -5.95 19.96 -15.61
CA THR A 223 -6.58 21.27 -15.67
C THR A 223 -5.42 22.27 -15.65
N ASP A 224 -4.99 22.72 -16.83
CA ASP A 224 -4.11 23.86 -17.04
C ASP A 224 -4.82 25.17 -16.60
N LEU A 225 -5.30 25.22 -15.36
CA LEU A 225 -5.89 26.43 -14.77
C LEU A 225 -4.84 27.41 -14.23
N GLU A 226 -3.54 27.10 -14.34
CA GLU A 226 -2.49 28.03 -13.93
C GLU A 226 -1.90 28.84 -15.09
N GLN A 227 -2.12 28.47 -16.34
CA GLN A 227 -1.60 29.25 -17.47
C GLN A 227 -2.54 30.41 -17.90
N GLU A 228 -3.83 30.34 -17.65
CA GLU A 228 -4.73 31.47 -17.99
C GLU A 228 -4.59 32.70 -17.07
N LYS A 229 -4.06 32.54 -15.85
CA LYS A 229 -3.86 33.69 -14.94
C LYS A 229 -2.67 34.57 -15.33
N THR A 230 -1.78 34.10 -16.17
CA THR A 230 -0.61 34.87 -16.61
C THR A 230 -0.88 35.68 -17.87
N TYR A 231 -1.84 35.25 -18.71
CA TYR A 231 -2.17 35.97 -19.97
C TYR A 231 -3.10 37.16 -19.78
N VAL A 232 -3.85 37.24 -18.68
CA VAL A 232 -4.77 38.39 -18.44
C VAL A 232 -4.06 39.59 -17.81
N LYS A 233 -2.84 39.41 -17.27
CA LYS A 233 -2.05 40.51 -16.68
C LYS A 233 -1.15 41.27 -17.63
N THR A 234 -0.98 40.80 -18.86
CA THR A 234 -0.06 41.44 -19.83
C THR A 234 -0.76 42.34 -20.87
N ASN A 235 -2.07 42.38 -20.87
CA ASN A 235 -2.86 43.21 -21.84
C ASN A 235 -3.70 44.32 -21.19
N ALA A 236 -3.28 44.78 -19.98
CA ALA A 236 -3.87 45.95 -19.33
C ALA A 236 -2.72 46.90 -18.94
N ASN A 237 -2.10 47.51 -19.99
CA ASN A 237 -1.40 48.80 -19.94
C ASN A 237 -1.44 49.42 -21.34
#